data_69c9c8122db64229deb4f81af41e1ef3
#
_entry.id   69c9c8122db64229deb4f81af41e1ef3
#
_cell.length_a   1.000
_cell.length_b   1.000
_cell.length_c   1.000
_cell.angle_alpha   90.00
_cell.angle_beta   90.00
_cell.angle_gamma   90.00
#
_symmetry.space_group_name_H-M   'P 1'
#
loop_
_entity.id
_entity.type
_entity.pdbx_description
1 polymer ?
#
loop_
_entity_poly.entity_id
_entity_poly.type
_entity_poly.pdbx_seq_one_letter_code
_entity_poly.pdbx_strand_id
1 'polypeptide(L)'
;MSRTDDRKDHDIQPELVGYKEEIFPVNKSRLTWQRDLCFLGTTQRGYEVEFDVKYEEGCSPTETLLLSIAGCISIDVVHILQKMRCEITSYEMTAEGTRQLTPPQYYKSVDLMIHVSGKGLTPAKIDRAIALSLNKYCSVYHSLRKDLAVNVKYEIEGLGS
;
A
#
# COMPACT_ATOMS: atom_id res chain seq x y z
N MET A 1 15.89 31.31 21.28
CA MET A 1 14.52 30.84 21.52
C MET A 1 13.75 30.92 20.21
N SER A 2 13.77 29.84 19.46
CA SER A 2 13.05 29.71 18.19
C SER A 2 11.81 28.86 18.45
N ARG A 3 10.64 29.48 18.31
CA ARG A 3 9.36 28.77 18.37
C ARG A 3 9.16 28.06 17.03
N THR A 4 9.23 26.74 17.04
CA THR A 4 8.81 25.87 15.96
C THR A 4 7.30 26.00 15.76
N ASP A 5 6.91 26.24 14.52
CA ASP A 5 5.53 26.44 14.07
C ASP A 5 4.79 25.08 14.04
N ASP A 6 4.17 24.74 15.16
CA ASP A 6 3.39 23.50 15.36
C ASP A 6 1.93 23.56 14.82
N ARG A 7 1.58 24.54 13.99
CA ARG A 7 0.17 24.85 13.67
C ARG A 7 -0.37 24.29 12.34
N LYS A 8 0.38 23.44 11.62
CA LYS A 8 -0.07 22.94 10.31
C LYS A 8 -0.58 21.51 10.26
N ASP A 9 -0.43 20.73 11.31
CA ASP A 9 -0.83 19.30 11.29
C ASP A 9 -2.24 19.01 11.83
N HIS A 10 -2.92 19.99 12.42
CA HIS A 10 -4.21 19.74 13.09
C HIS A 10 -5.44 19.76 12.17
N ASP A 11 -5.35 20.32 10.95
CA ASP A 11 -6.54 20.59 10.13
C ASP A 11 -6.96 19.46 9.15
N ILE A 12 -6.25 18.33 9.10
CA ILE A 12 -6.57 17.23 8.15
C ILE A 12 -7.00 15.95 8.86
N GLN A 13 -6.97 15.88 10.17
CA GLN A 13 -7.14 14.64 10.93
C GLN A 13 -8.56 14.05 10.98
N PRO A 14 -9.65 14.80 11.05
CA PRO A 14 -10.99 14.20 11.13
C PRO A 14 -11.49 13.63 9.79
N GLU A 15 -11.02 14.17 8.66
CA GLU A 15 -11.56 13.85 7.34
C GLU A 15 -10.91 12.63 6.66
N LEU A 16 -9.72 12.24 7.08
CA LEU A 16 -8.98 11.12 6.49
C LEU A 16 -9.39 9.76 7.06
N VAL A 17 -10.13 9.75 8.15
CA VAL A 17 -10.50 8.52 8.90
C VAL A 17 -11.71 7.80 8.28
N GLY A 18 -12.53 8.49 7.47
CA GLY A 18 -13.84 8.00 7.04
C GLY A 18 -13.86 6.61 6.40
N TYR A 19 -12.87 6.20 5.58
CA TYR A 19 -12.86 4.88 4.97
C TYR A 19 -12.30 3.77 5.89
N LYS A 20 -11.68 4.14 7.02
CA LYS A 20 -11.15 3.22 8.05
C LYS A 20 -12.02 3.15 9.31
N GLU A 21 -13.21 3.74 9.30
CA GLU A 21 -14.10 3.77 10.47
C GLU A 21 -14.65 2.40 10.86
N GLU A 22 -14.82 1.50 9.90
CA GLU A 22 -15.18 0.10 10.17
C GLU A 22 -13.92 -0.76 10.39
N ILE A 23 -13.26 -0.58 11.52
CA ILE A 23 -12.14 -1.44 11.90
C ILE A 23 -12.69 -2.70 12.57
N PHE A 24 -12.47 -3.84 11.93
CA PHE A 24 -12.64 -5.11 12.60
C PHE A 24 -11.42 -5.34 13.49
N PRO A 25 -11.57 -5.38 14.82
CA PRO A 25 -10.44 -5.58 15.73
C PRO A 25 -9.77 -6.94 15.54
N VAL A 26 -10.50 -7.89 14.96
CA VAL A 26 -10.02 -9.24 14.64
C VAL A 26 -10.37 -9.55 13.19
N ASN A 27 -9.36 -9.78 12.36
CA ASN A 27 -9.53 -10.31 11.02
C ASN A 27 -9.34 -11.83 11.05
N LYS A 28 -10.19 -12.53 10.30
CA LYS A 28 -10.15 -13.99 10.19
C LYS A 28 -9.95 -14.38 8.73
N SER A 29 -9.18 -15.41 8.50
CA SER A 29 -9.04 -16.06 7.21
C SER A 29 -9.00 -17.57 7.38
N ARG A 30 -9.30 -18.28 6.32
CA ARG A 30 -9.19 -19.74 6.25
C ARG A 30 -8.24 -20.08 5.12
N LEU A 31 -7.39 -21.06 5.32
CA LEU A 31 -6.56 -21.66 4.28
C LEU A 31 -6.93 -23.13 4.16
N THR A 32 -7.34 -23.54 2.97
CA THR A 32 -7.77 -24.92 2.69
C THR A 32 -6.80 -25.54 1.69
N TRP A 33 -6.18 -26.65 2.09
CA TRP A 33 -5.36 -27.45 1.20
C TRP A 33 -6.20 -28.08 0.08
N GLN A 34 -5.77 -27.93 -1.15
CA GLN A 34 -6.45 -28.50 -2.32
C GLN A 34 -5.74 -29.77 -2.80
N ARG A 35 -4.48 -29.64 -3.14
CA ARG A 35 -3.61 -30.75 -3.58
C ARG A 35 -2.15 -30.29 -3.52
N ASP A 36 -1.21 -31.20 -3.48
CA ASP A 36 0.24 -30.94 -3.50
C ASP A 36 0.64 -29.77 -2.60
N LEU A 37 1.11 -28.67 -3.18
CA LEU A 37 1.43 -27.41 -2.50
C LEU A 37 0.50 -26.26 -2.96
N CYS A 38 -0.73 -26.60 -3.33
CA CYS A 38 -1.79 -25.67 -3.72
C CYS A 38 -2.78 -25.50 -2.58
N PHE A 39 -3.11 -24.24 -2.28
CA PHE A 39 -4.02 -23.87 -1.21
C PHE A 39 -4.98 -22.78 -1.68
N LEU A 40 -6.22 -22.86 -1.20
CA LEU A 40 -7.21 -21.80 -1.36
C LEU A 40 -7.34 -21.03 -0.05
N GLY A 41 -6.99 -19.75 -0.09
CA GLY A 41 -7.21 -18.80 0.98
C GLY A 41 -8.57 -18.13 0.83
N THR A 42 -9.36 -18.08 1.90
CA THR A 42 -10.65 -17.38 1.92
C THR A 42 -10.65 -16.36 3.05
N THR A 43 -10.95 -15.10 2.72
CA THR A 43 -11.09 -14.03 3.72
C THR A 43 -12.42 -14.17 4.48
N GLN A 44 -12.55 -13.48 5.60
CA GLN A 44 -13.83 -13.46 6.36
C GLN A 44 -15.02 -12.90 5.57
N ARG A 45 -14.77 -12.16 4.47
CA ARG A 45 -15.79 -11.60 3.57
C ARG A 45 -16.05 -12.47 2.34
N GLY A 46 -15.39 -13.63 2.23
CA GLY A 46 -15.58 -14.59 1.13
C GLY A 46 -14.73 -14.34 -0.10
N TYR A 47 -13.82 -13.36 -0.10
CA TYR A 47 -12.85 -13.20 -1.19
C TYR A 47 -11.80 -14.29 -1.15
N GLU A 48 -11.39 -14.77 -2.31
CA GLU A 48 -10.51 -15.92 -2.46
C GLU A 48 -9.16 -15.52 -3.07
N VAL A 49 -8.12 -16.22 -2.64
CA VAL A 49 -6.77 -16.13 -3.19
C VAL A 49 -6.21 -17.54 -3.31
N GLU A 50 -5.77 -17.90 -4.50
CA GLU A 50 -5.11 -19.18 -4.75
C GLU A 50 -3.59 -19.05 -4.60
N PHE A 51 -3.03 -19.98 -3.82
CA PHE A 51 -1.59 -20.10 -3.62
C PHE A 51 -1.06 -21.37 -4.28
N ASP A 52 -0.07 -21.22 -5.15
CA ASP A 52 0.59 -22.35 -5.80
C ASP A 52 2.09 -22.11 -5.92
N VAL A 53 2.89 -23.06 -5.44
CA VAL A 53 4.36 -23.00 -5.53
C VAL A 53 4.85 -23.14 -6.98
N LYS A 54 4.08 -23.80 -7.83
CA LYS A 54 4.42 -23.99 -9.25
C LYS A 54 3.96 -22.85 -10.16
N TYR A 55 3.18 -21.91 -9.64
CA TYR A 55 2.60 -20.77 -10.40
C TYR A 55 1.71 -21.18 -11.59
N GLU A 56 1.09 -22.35 -11.52
CA GLU A 56 0.19 -22.86 -12.57
C GLU A 56 -1.25 -22.36 -12.37
N GLU A 57 -1.68 -22.26 -11.11
CA GLU A 57 -3.07 -21.92 -10.75
C GLU A 57 -3.19 -20.77 -9.74
N GLY A 58 -2.09 -20.31 -9.18
CA GLY A 58 -2.11 -19.27 -8.16
C GLY A 58 -0.79 -18.52 -8.03
N CYS A 59 -0.76 -17.53 -7.17
CA CYS A 59 0.43 -16.75 -6.86
C CYS A 59 1.17 -17.30 -5.63
N SER A 60 2.41 -16.90 -5.44
CA SER A 60 3.11 -17.20 -4.19
C SER A 60 2.63 -16.29 -3.05
N PRO A 61 2.72 -16.73 -1.78
CA PRO A 61 2.44 -15.89 -0.63
C PRO A 61 3.28 -14.60 -0.58
N THR A 62 4.51 -14.63 -1.08
CA THR A 62 5.38 -13.45 -1.14
C THR A 62 4.92 -12.43 -2.17
N GLU A 63 4.40 -12.86 -3.33
CA GLU A 63 3.78 -11.95 -4.29
C GLU A 63 2.52 -11.31 -3.72
N THR A 64 1.69 -12.07 -3.03
CA THR A 64 0.50 -11.53 -2.35
C THR A 64 0.88 -10.50 -1.29
N LEU A 65 1.95 -10.73 -0.53
CA LEU A 65 2.47 -9.75 0.41
C LEU A 65 2.90 -8.45 -0.29
N LEU A 66 3.61 -8.56 -1.43
CA LEU A 66 4.03 -7.41 -2.22
C LEU A 66 2.82 -6.62 -2.74
N LEU A 67 1.81 -7.31 -3.28
CA LEU A 67 0.54 -6.70 -3.69
C LEU A 67 -0.20 -6.04 -2.51
N SER A 68 -0.15 -6.64 -1.33
CA SER A 68 -0.78 -6.08 -0.12
C SER A 68 -0.11 -4.77 0.31
N ILE A 69 1.22 -4.68 0.22
CA ILE A 69 1.98 -3.46 0.49
C ILE A 69 1.56 -2.37 -0.50
N ALA A 70 1.63 -2.68 -1.79
CA ALA A 70 1.25 -1.74 -2.85
C ALA A 70 -0.21 -1.29 -2.72
N GLY A 71 -1.13 -2.23 -2.52
CA GLY A 71 -2.57 -1.96 -2.41
C GLY A 71 -2.92 -1.07 -1.21
N CYS A 72 -2.34 -1.33 -0.04
CA CYS A 72 -2.60 -0.53 1.16
C CYS A 72 -2.13 0.93 0.98
N ILE A 73 -0.92 1.13 0.46
CA ILE A 73 -0.37 2.46 0.19
C ILE A 73 -1.19 3.16 -0.91
N SER A 74 -1.57 2.46 -1.98
CA SER A 74 -2.37 3.02 -3.07
C SER A 74 -3.73 3.54 -2.59
N ILE A 75 -4.43 2.76 -1.77
CA ILE A 75 -5.72 3.17 -1.19
C ILE A 75 -5.56 4.45 -0.38
N ASP A 76 -4.56 4.51 0.49
CA ASP A 76 -4.28 5.71 1.29
C ASP A 76 -3.97 6.91 0.40
N VAL A 77 -3.04 6.78 -0.56
CA VAL A 77 -2.60 7.88 -1.43
C VAL A 77 -3.76 8.43 -2.26
N VAL A 78 -4.53 7.56 -2.90
CA VAL A 78 -5.69 7.97 -3.71
C VAL A 78 -6.71 8.69 -2.83
N HIS A 79 -7.05 8.14 -1.67
CA HIS A 79 -8.02 8.75 -0.76
C HIS A 79 -7.55 10.13 -0.27
N ILE A 80 -6.29 10.25 0.13
CA ILE A 80 -5.72 11.52 0.60
C ILE A 80 -5.72 12.57 -0.51
N LEU A 81 -5.31 12.20 -1.73
CA LEU A 81 -5.33 13.11 -2.88
C LEU A 81 -6.75 13.59 -3.21
N GLN A 82 -7.76 12.70 -3.15
CA GLN A 82 -9.17 13.07 -3.32
C GLN A 82 -9.64 14.06 -2.24
N LYS A 83 -9.24 13.86 -0.98
CA LYS A 83 -9.51 14.82 0.11
C LYS A 83 -8.81 16.17 -0.10
N MET A 84 -7.65 16.17 -0.77
CA MET A 84 -6.96 17.39 -1.20
C MET A 84 -7.55 18.01 -2.48
N ARG A 85 -8.78 17.57 -2.88
CA ARG A 85 -9.51 18.05 -4.06
C ARG A 85 -8.75 17.82 -5.38
N CYS A 86 -8.05 16.69 -5.49
CA CYS A 86 -7.51 16.22 -6.76
C CYS A 86 -8.54 15.32 -7.45
N GLU A 87 -8.71 15.49 -8.75
CA GLU A 87 -9.49 14.58 -9.60
C GLU A 87 -8.54 13.61 -10.27
N ILE A 88 -8.48 12.36 -9.79
CA ILE A 88 -7.60 11.32 -10.34
C ILE A 88 -8.30 10.68 -11.51
N THR A 89 -7.66 10.66 -12.67
CA THR A 89 -8.16 10.03 -13.91
C THR A 89 -7.49 8.70 -14.20
N SER A 90 -6.24 8.51 -13.76
CA SER A 90 -5.53 7.25 -13.82
C SER A 90 -4.58 7.11 -12.64
N TYR A 91 -4.43 5.88 -12.17
CA TYR A 91 -3.47 5.53 -11.10
C TYR A 91 -3.00 4.10 -11.31
N GLU A 92 -1.69 3.93 -11.38
CA GLU A 92 -1.04 2.63 -11.43
C GLU A 92 0.11 2.62 -10.43
N MET A 93 0.34 1.51 -9.76
CA MET A 93 1.53 1.31 -8.93
C MET A 93 2.20 0.00 -9.32
N THR A 94 3.45 0.08 -9.70
CA THR A 94 4.31 -1.09 -9.85
C THR A 94 5.10 -1.31 -8.57
N ALA A 95 5.34 -2.57 -8.23
CA ALA A 95 6.06 -2.96 -7.02
C ALA A 95 7.14 -3.98 -7.37
N GLU A 96 8.36 -3.71 -6.94
CA GLU A 96 9.50 -4.61 -7.06
C GLU A 96 10.06 -4.93 -5.68
N GLY A 97 10.18 -6.21 -5.34
CA GLY A 97 10.69 -6.67 -4.06
C GLY A 97 12.01 -7.41 -4.21
N THR A 98 13.09 -6.87 -3.63
CA THR A 98 14.39 -7.55 -3.57
C THR A 98 14.44 -8.46 -2.35
N ARG A 99 14.67 -9.76 -2.58
CA ARG A 99 14.71 -10.78 -1.54
C ARG A 99 16.14 -11.16 -1.14
N GLN A 100 16.29 -11.64 0.09
CA GLN A 100 17.49 -12.34 0.51
C GLN A 100 17.60 -13.68 -0.25
N LEU A 101 18.81 -14.05 -0.68
CA LEU A 101 19.03 -15.25 -1.49
C LEU A 101 19.05 -16.53 -0.66
N THR A 102 19.38 -16.44 0.62
CA THR A 102 19.40 -17.58 1.55
C THR A 102 18.17 -17.60 2.45
N PRO A 103 17.69 -18.76 2.92
CA PRO A 103 16.59 -18.84 3.88
C PRO A 103 16.84 -18.04 5.17
N PRO A 104 15.79 -17.39 5.72
CA PRO A 104 14.44 -17.27 5.19
C PRO A 104 14.38 -16.12 4.17
N GLN A 105 14.10 -16.42 2.92
CA GLN A 105 14.13 -15.52 1.75
C GLN A 105 13.15 -14.35 1.83
N TYR A 106 13.24 -13.54 2.88
CA TYR A 106 12.39 -12.35 3.11
C TYR A 106 12.76 -11.20 2.20
N TYR A 107 11.86 -10.23 2.05
CA TYR A 107 12.16 -8.97 1.36
C TYR A 107 13.14 -8.11 2.18
N LYS A 108 14.18 -7.65 1.53
CA LYS A 108 15.18 -6.69 2.05
C LYS A 108 14.78 -5.26 1.70
N SER A 109 14.25 -5.07 0.50
CA SER A 109 13.71 -3.80 0.04
C SER A 109 12.48 -4.02 -0.84
N VAL A 110 11.61 -3.03 -0.86
CA VAL A 110 10.47 -2.91 -1.76
C VAL A 110 10.52 -1.54 -2.40
N ASP A 111 10.59 -1.51 -3.72
CA ASP A 111 10.59 -0.29 -4.52
C ASP A 111 9.24 -0.17 -5.21
N LEU A 112 8.54 0.94 -4.96
CA LEU A 112 7.21 1.25 -5.48
C LEU A 112 7.32 2.45 -6.42
N MET A 113 6.70 2.34 -7.61
CA MET A 113 6.60 3.42 -8.57
C MET A 113 5.13 3.72 -8.84
N ILE A 114 4.69 4.94 -8.60
CA ILE A 114 3.34 5.43 -8.86
C ILE A 114 3.35 6.20 -10.18
N HIS A 115 2.45 5.82 -11.09
CA HIS A 115 2.08 6.62 -12.25
C HIS A 115 0.67 7.16 -12.02
N VAL A 116 0.51 8.48 -12.01
CA VAL A 116 -0.77 9.11 -11.69
C VAL A 116 -1.05 10.27 -12.62
N SER A 117 -2.29 10.36 -13.10
CA SER A 117 -2.79 11.49 -13.87
C SER A 117 -4.08 12.04 -13.27
N GLY A 118 -4.34 13.32 -13.53
CA GLY A 118 -5.54 13.98 -13.04
C GLY A 118 -5.38 15.49 -12.87
N LYS A 119 -6.43 16.15 -12.39
CA LYS A 119 -6.42 17.58 -12.15
C LYS A 119 -6.09 17.92 -10.71
N GLY A 120 -5.38 19.03 -10.53
CA GLY A 120 -5.03 19.53 -9.21
C GLY A 120 -3.92 18.75 -8.49
N LEU A 121 -3.27 17.82 -9.20
CA LEU A 121 -2.09 17.09 -8.72
C LEU A 121 -0.88 18.03 -8.70
N THR A 122 -0.12 17.97 -7.64
CA THR A 122 1.18 18.65 -7.51
C THR A 122 2.16 17.74 -6.78
N PRO A 123 3.48 17.87 -7.02
CA PRO A 123 4.48 17.12 -6.27
C PRO A 123 4.28 17.20 -4.76
N ALA A 124 4.05 18.38 -4.21
CA ALA A 124 3.85 18.59 -2.78
C ALA A 124 2.65 17.81 -2.21
N LYS A 125 1.54 17.69 -2.97
CA LYS A 125 0.37 16.92 -2.55
C LYS A 125 0.66 15.42 -2.57
N ILE A 126 1.37 14.92 -3.57
CA ILE A 126 1.73 13.50 -3.68
C ILE A 126 2.74 13.13 -2.59
N ASP A 127 3.79 13.93 -2.39
CA ASP A 127 4.76 13.73 -1.31
C ASP A 127 4.05 13.66 0.06
N ARG A 128 3.11 14.57 0.29
CA ARG A 128 2.32 14.59 1.53
C ARG A 128 1.44 13.33 1.67
N ALA A 129 0.79 12.90 0.60
CA ALA A 129 -0.06 11.71 0.63
C ALA A 129 0.76 10.44 0.93
N ILE A 130 1.92 10.29 0.28
CA ILE A 130 2.85 9.19 0.53
C ILE A 130 3.36 9.22 1.98
N ALA A 131 3.80 10.37 2.45
CA ALA A 131 4.31 10.52 3.82
C ALA A 131 3.24 10.18 4.87
N LEU A 132 1.99 10.61 4.68
CA LEU A 132 0.87 10.29 5.57
C LEU A 132 0.55 8.80 5.57
N SER A 133 0.55 8.15 4.40
CA SER A 133 0.36 6.71 4.30
C SER A 133 1.44 5.96 5.09
N LEU A 134 2.71 6.20 4.79
CA LEU A 134 3.83 5.49 5.39
C LEU A 134 3.98 5.77 6.89
N ASN A 135 3.79 7.01 7.33
CA ASN A 135 4.04 7.37 8.73
C ASN A 135 2.85 7.11 9.65
N LYS A 136 1.61 7.02 9.11
CA LYS A 136 0.43 7.01 9.96
C LYS A 136 -0.65 6.00 9.59
N TYR A 137 -0.96 5.81 8.28
CA TYR A 137 -2.21 5.15 7.92
C TYR A 137 -2.08 3.73 7.39
N CYS A 138 -0.99 3.37 6.71
CA CYS A 138 -0.85 2.05 6.10
C CYS A 138 -0.64 0.95 7.14
N SER A 139 -1.72 0.24 7.48
CA SER A 139 -1.68 -0.86 8.46
C SER A 139 -0.78 -2.00 8.00
N VAL A 140 -0.73 -2.29 6.70
CA VAL A 140 0.16 -3.32 6.16
C VAL A 140 1.62 -2.93 6.40
N TYR A 141 2.01 -1.70 6.01
CA TYR A 141 3.37 -1.21 6.22
C TYR A 141 3.79 -1.28 7.70
N HIS A 142 2.91 -0.84 8.61
CA HIS A 142 3.17 -0.89 10.05
C HIS A 142 3.19 -2.30 10.65
N SER A 143 2.71 -3.31 9.93
CA SER A 143 2.76 -4.73 10.31
C SER A 143 4.03 -5.44 9.82
N LEU A 144 4.86 -4.78 9.01
CA LEU A 144 6.08 -5.35 8.46
C LEU A 144 7.27 -5.22 9.42
N ARG A 145 8.34 -5.90 9.10
CA ARG A 145 9.63 -5.74 9.78
C ARG A 145 10.10 -4.28 9.70
N LYS A 146 10.60 -3.76 10.79
CA LYS A 146 11.05 -2.35 10.87
C LYS A 146 12.29 -2.05 10.03
N ASP A 147 13.06 -3.07 9.68
CA ASP A 147 14.29 -2.98 8.88
C ASP A 147 14.02 -3.20 7.38
N LEU A 148 12.75 -3.43 6.96
CA LEU A 148 12.39 -3.48 5.56
C LEU A 148 12.44 -2.06 4.97
N ALA A 149 13.33 -1.86 3.99
CA ALA A 149 13.37 -0.60 3.24
C ALA A 149 12.20 -0.55 2.24
N VAL A 150 11.32 0.43 2.38
CA VAL A 150 10.24 0.69 1.41
C VAL A 150 10.46 2.06 0.80
N ASN A 151 10.72 2.09 -0.51
CA ASN A 151 10.97 3.29 -1.28
C ASN A 151 9.77 3.55 -2.19
N VAL A 152 9.26 4.77 -2.20
CA VAL A 152 8.13 5.16 -3.08
C VAL A 152 8.59 6.31 -3.97
N LYS A 153 8.46 6.12 -5.29
CA LYS A 153 8.68 7.14 -6.32
C LYS A 153 7.37 7.36 -7.07
N TYR A 154 7.29 8.46 -7.80
CA TYR A 154 6.10 8.75 -8.61
C TYR A 154 6.44 9.56 -9.86
N GLU A 155 5.56 9.45 -10.85
CA GLU A 155 5.48 10.27 -12.03
C GLU A 155 4.06 10.81 -12.19
N ILE A 156 3.93 12.13 -12.45
CA ILE A 156 2.65 12.78 -12.74
C ILE A 156 2.54 12.88 -14.26
N GLU A 157 1.64 12.09 -14.84
CA GLU A 157 1.40 12.13 -16.27
C GLU A 157 0.55 13.35 -16.65
N GLY A 158 0.93 14.02 -17.75
CA GLY A 158 0.15 15.16 -18.29
C GLY A 158 0.43 16.51 -17.60
N LEU A 159 1.40 16.62 -16.70
CA LEU A 159 2.05 17.90 -16.42
C LEU A 159 2.97 18.18 -17.60
N GLY A 160 2.45 18.90 -18.60
CA GLY A 160 3.14 19.20 -19.83
C GLY A 160 4.53 19.78 -19.59
N SER A 161 5.47 19.28 -20.39
CA SER A 161 6.75 19.91 -20.70
C SER A 161 6.57 21.32 -21.28
#